data_3b07cb02e820a4f2a43dbec97d4358c6
#
_entry.id   3b07cb02e820a4f2a43dbec97d4358c6
#
_cell.length_a   1.000
_cell.length_b   1.000
_cell.length_c   1.000
_cell.angle_alpha   90.00
_cell.angle_beta   90.00
_cell.angle_gamma   90.00
#
_symmetry.space_group_name_H-M   'P 1'
#
loop_
_entity.id
_entity.type
_entity.pdbx_description
1 polymer ?
#
loop_
_entity_poly.entity_id
_entity_poly.type
_entity_poly.pdbx_seq_one_letter_code
_entity_poly.pdbx_strand_id
1 'polypeptide(L)'
;CIRDRRVPNTKAHVDCGNYLADKLTEFGAKVTSQYVDLPAYTGTLLKARNIIGSYKPDTKKRIALFSHWDSRPWADADPDPKNHNTPILGANDGASGVGVLLEIARHLQKQLPEMGIDIIFVDAEDYGTHRAYNGPHKEEYWALGSQYWARNPHVQGYTARFGILLDMVGGKNPEFRYESLSHNVAPNVNEKVWKTANALGFGRYFAQKEGGFVTDDHTFINKYSKVPTIDIVPYYPEGDFFEHWHTVKDDMDAIDKATLQAVGQTVMQVIYNLSLIHISEPTRQEAI
;
A
#
# COMPACT_ATOMS: atom_id res chain seq x y z
N CYS A 1 11.89 9.74 -6.89
CA CYS A 1 11.63 8.70 -5.86
C CYS A 1 12.01 7.29 -6.33
N ILE A 2 11.42 6.76 -7.40
CA ILE A 2 11.61 5.34 -7.84
C ILE A 2 13.08 4.99 -8.18
N ARG A 3 13.91 5.99 -8.53
CA ARG A 3 15.34 5.78 -8.87
C ARG A 3 16.28 5.97 -7.69
N ASP A 4 15.75 6.31 -6.53
CA ASP A 4 16.52 6.61 -5.34
C ASP A 4 16.25 5.53 -4.29
N ARG A 5 17.29 5.10 -3.62
CA ARG A 5 17.17 4.20 -2.47
C ARG A 5 16.58 4.97 -1.31
N ARG A 6 15.29 4.79 -1.05
CA ARG A 6 14.48 5.53 -0.05
C ARG A 6 14.62 4.93 1.36
N VAL A 7 15.83 4.53 1.69
CA VAL A 7 16.11 3.94 3.01
C VAL A 7 15.93 5.00 4.10
N PRO A 8 15.16 4.75 5.18
CA PRO A 8 15.03 5.66 6.30
C PRO A 8 16.37 6.20 6.80
N ASN A 9 16.39 7.44 7.27
CA ASN A 9 17.58 8.20 7.70
C ASN A 9 18.52 8.67 6.58
N THR A 10 18.21 8.48 5.31
CA THR A 10 19.02 8.98 4.19
C THR A 10 18.47 10.28 3.60
N LYS A 11 19.32 11.02 2.89
CA LYS A 11 18.87 12.21 2.15
C LYS A 11 17.83 11.86 1.06
N ALA A 12 18.03 10.76 0.35
CA ALA A 12 17.10 10.30 -0.68
C ALA A 12 15.70 10.01 -0.12
N HIS A 13 15.62 9.44 1.08
CA HIS A 13 14.36 9.24 1.79
C HIS A 13 13.68 10.59 2.11
N VAL A 14 14.41 11.55 2.67
CA VAL A 14 13.85 12.88 2.98
C VAL A 14 13.35 13.57 1.70
N ASP A 15 14.15 13.56 0.64
CA ASP A 15 13.82 14.20 -0.64
C ASP A 15 12.58 13.53 -1.28
N CYS A 16 12.48 12.21 -1.20
CA CYS A 16 11.32 11.49 -1.69
C CYS A 16 10.06 11.81 -0.87
N GLY A 17 10.15 11.80 0.46
CA GLY A 17 9.02 12.17 1.30
C GLY A 17 8.49 13.58 1.03
N ASN A 18 9.38 14.55 0.77
CA ASN A 18 8.99 15.90 0.36
C ASN A 18 8.28 15.88 -1.00
N TYR A 19 8.84 15.19 -2.00
CA TYR A 19 8.23 15.04 -3.32
C TYR A 19 6.81 14.43 -3.23
N LEU A 20 6.60 13.40 -2.41
CA LEU A 20 5.29 12.77 -2.24
C LEU A 20 4.27 13.73 -1.62
N ALA A 21 4.65 14.46 -0.58
CA ALA A 21 3.80 15.46 0.05
C ALA A 21 3.44 16.59 -0.92
N ASP A 22 4.43 17.08 -1.69
CA ASP A 22 4.23 18.12 -2.70
C ASP A 22 3.30 17.65 -3.82
N LYS A 23 3.45 16.40 -4.31
CA LYS A 23 2.59 15.82 -5.34
C LYS A 23 1.15 15.63 -4.88
N LEU A 24 0.93 15.12 -3.66
CA LEU A 24 -0.42 15.03 -3.11
C LEU A 24 -1.07 16.42 -2.96
N THR A 25 -0.29 17.43 -2.55
CA THR A 25 -0.76 18.83 -2.48
C THR A 25 -1.08 19.37 -3.87
N GLU A 26 -0.20 19.19 -4.85
CA GLU A 26 -0.41 19.55 -6.26
C GLU A 26 -1.70 18.94 -6.81
N PHE A 27 -2.00 17.70 -6.43
CA PHE A 27 -3.20 16.98 -6.85
C PHE A 27 -4.43 17.28 -5.97
N GLY A 28 -4.38 18.31 -5.14
CA GLY A 28 -5.54 18.86 -4.43
C GLY A 28 -5.89 18.16 -3.12
N ALA A 29 -5.03 17.33 -2.58
CA ALA A 29 -5.23 16.73 -1.27
C ALA A 29 -4.91 17.71 -0.13
N LYS A 30 -5.63 17.62 0.99
CA LYS A 30 -5.17 18.17 2.26
C LYS A 30 -4.11 17.22 2.84
N VAL A 31 -2.85 17.65 2.85
CA VAL A 31 -1.72 16.81 3.27
C VAL A 31 -1.44 16.95 4.75
N THR A 32 -1.26 15.82 5.43
CA THR A 32 -0.76 15.71 6.81
C THR A 32 0.48 14.84 6.81
N SER A 33 1.56 15.28 7.46
CA SER A 33 2.77 14.47 7.69
C SER A 33 2.87 14.10 9.16
N GLN A 34 3.02 12.80 9.44
CA GLN A 34 3.31 12.28 10.77
C GLN A 34 4.81 11.95 10.85
N TYR A 35 5.57 12.80 11.52
CA TYR A 35 6.97 12.55 11.83
C TYR A 35 7.09 11.78 13.13
N VAL A 36 7.86 10.71 13.14
CA VAL A 36 8.02 9.84 14.30
C VAL A 36 9.37 9.15 14.29
N ASP A 37 9.93 8.96 15.48
CA ASP A 37 11.14 8.17 15.69
C ASP A 37 10.73 6.72 16.03
N LEU A 38 11.07 5.78 15.14
CA LEU A 38 10.69 4.37 15.27
C LEU A 38 11.93 3.51 15.55
N PRO A 39 11.95 2.71 16.62
CA PRO A 39 13.07 1.82 16.89
C PRO A 39 13.01 0.59 15.98
N ALA A 40 14.05 0.40 15.15
CA ALA A 40 14.25 -0.83 14.39
C ALA A 40 14.76 -1.97 15.30
N TYR A 41 14.68 -3.20 14.81
CA TYR A 41 15.19 -4.39 15.53
C TYR A 41 16.69 -4.33 15.84
N THR A 42 17.45 -3.55 15.09
CA THR A 42 18.88 -3.29 15.31
C THR A 42 19.16 -2.32 16.47
N GLY A 43 18.12 -1.68 17.03
CA GLY A 43 18.24 -0.55 17.95
C GLY A 43 18.45 0.81 17.24
N THR A 44 18.55 0.82 15.91
CA THR A 44 18.61 2.07 15.14
C THR A 44 17.29 2.83 15.26
N LEU A 45 17.37 4.12 15.55
CA LEU A 45 16.20 5.00 15.57
C LEU A 45 15.95 5.56 14.17
N LEU A 46 14.84 5.14 13.54
CA LEU A 46 14.45 5.56 12.22
C LEU A 46 13.66 6.85 12.30
N LYS A 47 14.07 7.88 11.55
CA LYS A 47 13.33 9.15 11.39
C LYS A 47 12.26 8.95 10.34
N ALA A 48 11.15 8.34 10.71
CA ALA A 48 10.08 7.97 9.80
C ALA A 48 9.08 9.10 9.59
N ARG A 49 8.37 9.03 8.45
CA ARG A 49 7.35 10.00 8.06
C ARG A 49 6.21 9.32 7.31
N ASN A 50 5.07 9.11 7.95
CA ASN A 50 3.85 8.78 7.22
C ASN A 50 3.27 10.05 6.55
N ILE A 51 2.81 9.91 5.30
CA ILE A 51 2.30 11.04 4.51
C ILE A 51 0.87 10.73 4.11
N ILE A 52 -0.08 11.57 4.54
CA ILE A 52 -1.50 11.36 4.33
C ILE A 52 -2.06 12.47 3.45
N GLY A 53 -2.64 12.11 2.31
CA GLY A 53 -3.37 13.01 1.44
C GLY A 53 -4.87 12.77 1.54
N SER A 54 -5.62 13.71 2.14
CA SER A 54 -7.06 13.58 2.37
C SER A 54 -7.86 14.37 1.34
N TYR A 55 -8.74 13.68 0.62
CA TYR A 55 -9.77 14.26 -0.26
C TYR A 55 -11.11 14.24 0.43
N LYS A 56 -11.87 15.33 0.35
CA LYS A 56 -13.11 15.57 1.12
C LYS A 56 -12.90 15.21 2.62
N PRO A 57 -11.97 15.87 3.32
CA PRO A 57 -11.56 15.50 4.69
C PRO A 57 -12.71 15.53 5.71
N ASP A 58 -13.74 16.36 5.48
CA ASP A 58 -14.88 16.50 6.38
C ASP A 58 -15.96 15.41 6.17
N THR A 59 -15.80 14.58 5.15
CA THR A 59 -16.74 13.50 4.83
C THR A 59 -16.46 12.28 5.71
N LYS A 60 -17.45 11.88 6.52
CA LYS A 60 -17.34 10.71 7.41
C LYS A 60 -17.31 9.38 6.67
N LYS A 61 -18.04 9.27 5.54
CA LYS A 61 -18.02 8.08 4.68
C LYS A 61 -16.76 8.13 3.82
N ARG A 62 -15.75 7.36 4.16
CA ARG A 62 -14.47 7.35 3.45
C ARG A 62 -13.85 5.97 3.31
N ILE A 63 -12.90 5.83 2.42
CA ILE A 63 -12.00 4.68 2.29
C ILE A 63 -10.56 5.14 2.42
N ALA A 64 -9.69 4.22 2.79
CA ALA A 64 -8.26 4.46 2.89
C ALA A 64 -7.50 3.62 1.86
N LEU A 65 -6.52 4.21 1.22
CA LEU A 65 -5.62 3.55 0.27
C LEU A 65 -4.21 3.65 0.82
N PHE A 66 -3.52 2.53 0.91
CA PHE A 66 -2.21 2.45 1.54
C PHE A 66 -1.15 1.95 0.56
N SER A 67 0.07 2.38 0.75
CA SER A 67 1.29 1.76 0.22
C SER A 67 2.47 2.23 1.05
N HIS A 68 3.46 1.37 1.27
CA HIS A 68 4.70 1.84 1.84
C HIS A 68 5.53 2.59 0.79
N TRP A 69 6.37 3.51 1.25
CA TRP A 69 7.13 4.36 0.35
C TRP A 69 8.65 4.31 0.57
N ASP A 70 9.10 3.72 1.67
CA ASP A 70 10.49 3.43 1.91
C ASP A 70 11.02 2.32 1.00
N SER A 71 12.26 1.96 1.12
CA SER A 71 12.85 0.79 0.46
C SER A 71 13.84 0.10 1.38
N ARG A 72 13.98 -1.21 1.18
CA ARG A 72 14.83 -2.07 1.98
C ARG A 72 16.29 -1.63 1.97
N PRO A 73 16.94 -1.57 3.15
CA PRO A 73 18.34 -1.20 3.24
C PRO A 73 19.30 -2.32 2.81
N TRP A 74 18.79 -3.49 2.48
CA TRP A 74 19.57 -4.66 2.13
C TRP A 74 18.95 -5.46 0.98
N ALA A 75 19.75 -6.00 0.08
CA ALA A 75 19.33 -6.96 -0.93
C ALA A 75 19.57 -8.39 -0.41
N ASP A 76 19.00 -8.74 0.73
CA ASP A 76 19.33 -9.96 1.47
C ASP A 76 18.69 -11.25 0.91
N ALA A 77 17.88 -11.13 -0.16
CA ALA A 77 17.42 -12.24 -0.98
C ALA A 77 18.18 -12.35 -2.31
N ASP A 78 19.14 -11.46 -2.59
CA ASP A 78 19.90 -11.50 -3.82
C ASP A 78 20.70 -12.82 -3.94
N PRO A 79 20.71 -13.47 -5.12
CA PRO A 79 21.48 -14.71 -5.32
C PRO A 79 23.01 -14.54 -5.20
N ASP A 80 23.53 -13.30 -5.39
CA ASP A 80 24.94 -12.99 -5.12
C ASP A 80 25.10 -12.44 -3.69
N PRO A 81 25.75 -13.18 -2.76
CA PRO A 81 25.95 -12.73 -1.39
C PRO A 81 26.69 -11.39 -1.23
N LYS A 82 27.42 -10.95 -2.28
CA LYS A 82 28.08 -9.64 -2.27
C LYS A 82 27.08 -8.48 -2.24
N ASN A 83 25.87 -8.72 -2.69
CA ASN A 83 24.79 -7.73 -2.72
C ASN A 83 24.01 -7.66 -1.42
N HIS A 84 24.13 -8.63 -0.51
CA HIS A 84 23.24 -8.75 0.66
C HIS A 84 23.21 -7.53 1.57
N ASN A 85 24.23 -6.69 1.58
CA ASN A 85 24.27 -5.43 2.34
C ASN A 85 24.08 -4.19 1.47
N THR A 86 23.62 -4.37 0.23
CA THR A 86 23.38 -3.27 -0.71
C THR A 86 21.92 -2.83 -0.61
N PRO A 87 21.61 -1.54 -0.39
CA PRO A 87 20.24 -1.05 -0.43
C PRO A 87 19.61 -1.26 -1.82
N ILE A 88 18.34 -1.69 -1.85
CA ILE A 88 17.61 -1.87 -3.11
C ILE A 88 16.96 -0.56 -3.59
N LEU A 89 16.57 -0.51 -4.87
CA LEU A 89 15.78 0.59 -5.40
C LEU A 89 14.30 0.47 -5.00
N GLY A 90 13.80 -0.76 -4.83
CA GLY A 90 12.41 -1.02 -4.46
C GLY A 90 11.45 -0.45 -5.51
N ALA A 91 11.67 -0.76 -6.79
CA ALA A 91 10.82 -0.23 -7.87
C ALA A 91 9.44 -0.89 -7.89
N ASN A 92 9.38 -2.18 -7.59
CA ASN A 92 8.14 -2.90 -7.39
C ASN A 92 7.76 -2.87 -5.90
N ASP A 93 8.70 -3.16 -5.04
CA ASP A 93 8.57 -3.20 -3.61
C ASP A 93 8.57 -1.80 -3.01
N GLY A 94 7.36 -1.36 -2.68
CA GLY A 94 6.89 -0.06 -2.28
C GLY A 94 6.59 0.92 -3.41
N ALA A 95 7.52 1.21 -4.32
CA ALA A 95 7.32 2.31 -5.27
C ALA A 95 6.23 2.06 -6.32
N SER A 96 5.89 0.82 -6.64
CA SER A 96 4.82 0.49 -7.58
C SER A 96 3.45 0.92 -7.05
N GLY A 97 3.14 0.58 -5.80
CA GLY A 97 1.90 1.00 -5.14
C GLY A 97 1.81 2.52 -4.99
N VAL A 98 2.92 3.17 -4.59
CA VAL A 98 3.02 4.64 -4.54
C VAL A 98 2.71 5.26 -5.90
N GLY A 99 3.28 4.71 -6.98
CA GLY A 99 3.04 5.19 -8.34
C GLY A 99 1.57 5.10 -8.77
N VAL A 100 0.91 3.98 -8.46
CA VAL A 100 -0.53 3.78 -8.70
C VAL A 100 -1.35 4.78 -7.90
N LEU A 101 -1.04 4.98 -6.61
CA LEU A 101 -1.80 5.90 -5.75
C LEU A 101 -1.60 7.37 -6.14
N LEU A 102 -0.42 7.77 -6.62
CA LEU A 102 -0.21 9.12 -7.17
C LEU A 102 -1.01 9.34 -8.46
N GLU A 103 -1.13 8.32 -9.31
CA GLU A 103 -1.95 8.41 -10.52
C GLU A 103 -3.45 8.50 -10.15
N ILE A 104 -3.90 7.75 -9.16
CA ILE A 104 -5.25 7.90 -8.59
C ILE A 104 -5.45 9.32 -8.06
N ALA A 105 -4.50 9.88 -7.30
CA ALA A 105 -4.53 11.25 -6.80
C ALA A 105 -4.71 12.28 -7.93
N ARG A 106 -3.96 12.11 -9.03
CA ARG A 106 -4.05 12.96 -10.22
C ARG A 106 -5.44 12.91 -10.88
N HIS A 107 -6.12 11.78 -10.83
CA HIS A 107 -7.49 11.63 -11.31
C HIS A 107 -8.50 12.24 -10.33
N LEU A 108 -8.33 12.05 -9.02
CA LEU A 108 -9.19 12.65 -8.00
C LEU A 108 -9.19 14.17 -8.07
N GLN A 109 -8.07 14.80 -8.44
CA GLN A 109 -8.01 16.25 -8.69
C GLN A 109 -9.03 16.71 -9.74
N LYS A 110 -9.30 15.88 -10.75
CA LYS A 110 -10.21 16.23 -11.85
C LYS A 110 -11.66 15.94 -11.49
N GLN A 111 -11.90 14.84 -10.80
CA GLN A 111 -13.25 14.39 -10.45
C GLN A 111 -13.22 13.70 -9.09
N LEU A 112 -13.79 14.35 -8.09
CA LEU A 112 -13.92 13.78 -6.74
C LEU A 112 -15.13 12.83 -6.68
N PRO A 113 -15.00 11.65 -6.04
CA PRO A 113 -16.12 10.78 -5.74
C PRO A 113 -17.01 11.40 -4.64
N GLU A 114 -18.21 10.83 -4.42
CA GLU A 114 -19.10 11.28 -3.33
C GLU A 114 -18.51 11.06 -1.94
N MET A 115 -17.66 10.06 -1.77
CA MET A 115 -17.01 9.73 -0.49
C MET A 115 -15.66 10.43 -0.32
N GLY A 116 -15.19 10.48 0.92
CA GLY A 116 -13.82 10.88 1.25
C GLY A 116 -12.82 9.77 0.88
N ILE A 117 -11.64 10.18 0.41
CA ILE A 117 -10.54 9.27 0.12
C ILE A 117 -9.31 9.75 0.88
N ASP A 118 -8.65 8.84 1.60
CA ASP A 118 -7.32 9.08 2.15
C ASP A 118 -6.30 8.21 1.41
N ILE A 119 -5.29 8.84 0.87
CA ILE A 119 -4.08 8.17 0.36
C ILE A 119 -3.03 8.28 1.44
N ILE A 120 -2.56 7.14 1.93
CA ILE A 120 -1.69 7.04 3.09
C ILE A 120 -0.42 6.30 2.69
N PHE A 121 0.66 7.04 2.56
CA PHE A 121 1.98 6.48 2.35
C PHE A 121 2.60 6.21 3.72
N VAL A 122 2.78 4.96 4.06
CA VAL A 122 3.39 4.51 5.33
C VAL A 122 4.88 4.29 5.14
N ASP A 123 5.65 4.50 6.20
CA ASP A 123 7.12 4.50 6.17
C ASP A 123 7.70 3.34 6.99
N ALA A 124 8.96 3.01 6.74
CA ALA A 124 9.69 2.01 7.49
C ALA A 124 8.95 0.64 7.57
N GLU A 125 8.30 0.26 6.47
CA GLU A 125 7.74 -1.07 6.31
C GLU A 125 8.88 -2.08 6.22
N ASP A 126 9.81 -1.82 5.31
CA ASP A 126 10.79 -2.77 4.79
C ASP A 126 12.15 -2.74 5.54
N TYR A 127 12.16 -2.11 6.72
CA TYR A 127 13.33 -2.13 7.63
C TYR A 127 13.29 -3.32 8.61
N GLY A 128 12.61 -4.40 8.23
CA GLY A 128 12.49 -5.62 9.00
C GLY A 128 13.79 -6.43 9.07
N THR A 129 13.75 -7.58 9.74
CA THR A 129 14.95 -8.38 10.01
C THR A 129 15.67 -8.83 8.76
N HIS A 130 16.99 -8.60 8.71
CA HIS A 130 17.86 -9.16 7.67
C HIS A 130 17.87 -10.70 7.75
N ARG A 131 17.89 -11.41 6.61
CA ARG A 131 17.87 -12.89 6.57
C ARG A 131 18.98 -13.56 7.37
N ALA A 132 20.15 -12.93 7.44
CA ALA A 132 21.30 -13.41 8.22
C ALA A 132 21.25 -13.03 9.71
N TYR A 133 20.17 -12.41 10.18
CA TYR A 133 20.05 -12.06 11.59
C TYR A 133 19.80 -13.31 12.44
N ASN A 134 20.68 -13.55 13.41
CA ASN A 134 20.64 -14.72 14.27
C ASN A 134 19.76 -14.56 15.53
N GLY A 135 19.11 -13.41 15.70
CA GLY A 135 18.21 -13.14 16.81
C GLY A 135 16.76 -13.54 16.50
N PRO A 136 15.81 -13.21 17.40
CA PRO A 136 14.41 -13.51 17.18
C PRO A 136 13.85 -12.77 15.96
N HIS A 137 13.27 -13.49 15.02
CA HIS A 137 12.49 -12.91 13.93
C HIS A 137 11.05 -12.70 14.42
N LYS A 138 10.61 -11.44 14.51
CA LYS A 138 9.28 -11.07 14.96
C LYS A 138 8.58 -10.28 13.87
N GLU A 139 7.29 -10.55 13.70
CA GLU A 139 6.45 -9.77 12.77
C GLU A 139 6.45 -8.28 13.12
N GLU A 140 6.47 -7.93 14.41
CA GLU A 140 6.48 -6.55 14.88
C GLU A 140 7.74 -5.74 14.51
N TYR A 141 8.74 -6.36 13.92
CA TYR A 141 9.92 -5.66 13.38
C TYR A 141 9.71 -5.08 11.98
N TRP A 142 8.59 -5.43 11.34
CA TRP A 142 8.16 -4.97 10.03
C TRP A 142 7.06 -3.92 10.14
N ALA A 143 6.78 -3.20 9.05
CA ALA A 143 5.63 -2.31 8.94
C ALA A 143 5.53 -1.27 10.08
N LEU A 144 6.67 -0.70 10.50
CA LEU A 144 6.73 0.14 11.70
C LEU A 144 5.89 1.42 11.56
N GLY A 145 5.83 2.01 10.37
CA GLY A 145 5.05 3.22 10.10
C GLY A 145 3.55 2.96 10.15
N SER A 146 3.08 1.87 9.58
CA SER A 146 1.66 1.49 9.64
C SER A 146 1.24 1.08 11.05
N GLN A 147 2.13 0.41 11.81
CA GLN A 147 1.91 0.15 13.23
C GLN A 147 1.69 1.44 14.03
N TYR A 148 2.52 2.46 13.74
CA TYR A 148 2.37 3.76 14.39
C TYR A 148 1.08 4.45 13.98
N TRP A 149 0.80 4.53 12.66
CA TRP A 149 -0.41 5.15 12.15
C TRP A 149 -1.67 4.50 12.70
N ALA A 150 -1.73 3.17 12.74
CA ALA A 150 -2.89 2.43 13.19
C ALA A 150 -3.24 2.68 14.68
N ARG A 151 -2.22 2.94 15.52
CA ARG A 151 -2.40 3.33 16.93
C ARG A 151 -2.64 4.83 17.10
N ASN A 152 -2.12 5.66 16.19
CA ASN A 152 -2.12 7.12 16.25
C ASN A 152 -2.60 7.71 14.92
N PRO A 153 -3.84 7.49 14.50
CA PRO A 153 -4.32 7.97 13.22
C PRO A 153 -4.27 9.50 13.16
N HIS A 154 -4.11 10.04 11.96
CA HIS A 154 -3.98 11.47 11.67
C HIS A 154 -5.22 12.31 12.04
N VAL A 155 -6.35 11.66 12.31
CA VAL A 155 -7.57 12.26 12.83
C VAL A 155 -8.04 11.46 14.05
N GLN A 156 -8.33 12.11 15.14
CA GLN A 156 -8.84 11.45 16.35
C GLN A 156 -10.13 10.68 16.05
N GLY A 157 -10.19 9.41 16.44
CA GLY A 157 -11.34 8.55 16.18
C GLY A 157 -11.54 8.22 14.70
N TYR A 158 -10.47 8.25 13.91
CA TYR A 158 -10.50 7.93 12.48
C TYR A 158 -11.16 6.58 12.21
N THR A 159 -12.02 6.57 11.22
CA THR A 159 -12.64 5.35 10.69
C THR A 159 -12.75 5.45 9.17
N ALA A 160 -12.62 4.34 8.49
CA ALA A 160 -12.94 4.20 7.08
C ALA A 160 -13.80 2.95 6.88
N ARG A 161 -14.57 2.90 5.79
CA ARG A 161 -15.39 1.73 5.47
C ARG A 161 -14.53 0.50 5.28
N PHE A 162 -13.38 0.69 4.64
CA PHE A 162 -12.32 -0.29 4.45
C PHE A 162 -11.05 0.40 3.96
N GLY A 163 -9.94 -0.34 4.00
CA GLY A 163 -8.67 0.00 3.39
C GLY A 163 -8.30 -0.94 2.25
N ILE A 164 -7.47 -0.45 1.34
CA ILE A 164 -6.80 -1.25 0.30
C ILE A 164 -5.32 -0.90 0.36
N LEU A 165 -4.49 -1.88 0.69
CA LEU A 165 -3.04 -1.78 0.58
C LEU A 165 -2.63 -2.22 -0.83
N LEU A 166 -1.64 -1.53 -1.39
CA LEU A 166 -1.00 -1.88 -2.65
C LEU A 166 0.48 -2.12 -2.40
N ASP A 167 0.89 -3.36 -2.47
CA ASP A 167 2.30 -3.71 -2.40
C ASP A 167 2.73 -4.62 -3.55
N MET A 168 3.92 -4.35 -4.10
CA MET A 168 4.50 -5.08 -5.23
C MET A 168 3.56 -5.24 -6.44
N VAL A 169 2.80 -4.18 -6.76
CA VAL A 169 1.74 -4.21 -7.80
C VAL A 169 2.21 -3.80 -9.19
N GLY A 170 3.51 -3.77 -9.44
CA GLY A 170 4.08 -3.32 -10.71
C GLY A 170 4.90 -4.38 -11.46
N GLY A 171 5.11 -5.56 -10.90
CA GLY A 171 5.91 -6.61 -11.52
C GLY A 171 5.29 -7.21 -12.78
N LYS A 172 6.07 -7.99 -13.53
CA LYS A 172 5.62 -8.68 -14.75
C LYS A 172 4.79 -9.91 -14.40
N ASN A 173 3.63 -10.07 -15.08
CA ASN A 173 2.77 -11.24 -14.98
C ASN A 173 2.44 -11.69 -13.55
N PRO A 174 2.03 -10.79 -12.63
CA PRO A 174 1.68 -11.20 -11.28
C PRO A 174 0.39 -12.03 -11.27
N GLU A 175 0.22 -12.84 -10.23
CA GLU A 175 -1.04 -13.46 -9.87
C GLU A 175 -1.45 -12.96 -8.48
N PHE A 176 -2.34 -11.94 -8.43
CA PHE A 176 -2.94 -11.48 -7.19
C PHE A 176 -4.03 -12.46 -6.77
N ARG A 177 -3.90 -13.05 -5.59
CA ARG A 177 -4.86 -13.96 -4.97
C ARG A 177 -5.53 -13.31 -3.76
N TYR A 178 -6.58 -13.94 -3.23
CA TYR A 178 -7.12 -13.54 -1.92
C TYR A 178 -6.09 -13.86 -0.84
N GLU A 179 -5.38 -12.84 -0.37
CA GLU A 179 -4.49 -12.98 0.78
C GLU A 179 -5.31 -13.40 2.00
N SER A 180 -4.81 -14.35 2.80
CA SER A 180 -5.62 -15.06 3.81
C SER A 180 -6.16 -14.16 4.91
N LEU A 181 -5.36 -13.23 5.46
CA LEU A 181 -5.83 -12.30 6.50
C LEU A 181 -6.86 -11.33 5.93
N SER A 182 -6.58 -10.77 4.75
CA SER A 182 -7.48 -9.90 4.01
C SER A 182 -8.84 -10.55 3.78
N HIS A 183 -8.82 -11.81 3.34
CA HIS A 183 -10.06 -12.54 3.08
C HIS A 183 -10.84 -12.86 4.36
N ASN A 184 -10.15 -13.14 5.46
CA ASN A 184 -10.79 -13.38 6.76
C ASN A 184 -11.39 -12.10 7.36
N VAL A 185 -10.71 -10.96 7.23
CA VAL A 185 -11.13 -9.70 7.85
C VAL A 185 -12.17 -8.97 7.00
N ALA A 186 -12.01 -8.95 5.69
CA ALA A 186 -12.84 -8.18 4.77
C ALA A 186 -13.18 -8.94 3.46
N PRO A 187 -13.83 -10.13 3.54
CA PRO A 187 -14.10 -10.95 2.36
C PRO A 187 -14.91 -10.22 1.30
N ASN A 188 -15.90 -9.42 1.72
CA ASN A 188 -16.73 -8.62 0.80
C ASN A 188 -15.95 -7.56 0.03
N VAL A 189 -14.85 -7.04 0.62
CA VAL A 189 -13.97 -6.07 -0.06
C VAL A 189 -13.11 -6.79 -1.08
N ASN A 190 -12.50 -7.90 -0.71
CA ASN A 190 -11.75 -8.76 -1.64
C ASN A 190 -12.62 -9.14 -2.84
N GLU A 191 -13.79 -9.72 -2.60
CA GLU A 191 -14.70 -10.10 -3.68
C GLU A 191 -15.07 -8.91 -4.59
N LYS A 192 -15.33 -7.74 -4.01
CA LYS A 192 -15.66 -6.53 -4.77
C LYS A 192 -14.51 -6.13 -5.68
N VAL A 193 -13.27 -6.11 -5.18
CA VAL A 193 -12.08 -5.72 -5.96
C VAL A 193 -11.84 -6.73 -7.07
N TRP A 194 -11.81 -8.04 -6.78
CA TRP A 194 -11.56 -9.07 -7.78
C TRP A 194 -12.68 -9.18 -8.84
N LYS A 195 -13.94 -9.06 -8.43
CA LYS A 195 -15.07 -8.99 -9.38
C LYS A 195 -14.97 -7.75 -10.29
N THR A 196 -14.56 -6.61 -9.74
CA THR A 196 -14.36 -5.39 -10.55
C THR A 196 -13.21 -5.58 -11.54
N ALA A 197 -12.08 -6.12 -11.11
CA ALA A 197 -10.96 -6.42 -11.99
C ALA A 197 -11.36 -7.36 -13.14
N ASN A 198 -12.08 -8.43 -12.82
CA ASN A 198 -12.57 -9.38 -13.83
C ASN A 198 -13.55 -8.73 -14.82
N ALA A 199 -14.46 -7.87 -14.35
CA ALA A 199 -15.39 -7.13 -15.21
C ALA A 199 -14.69 -6.15 -16.16
N LEU A 200 -13.51 -5.63 -15.76
CA LEU A 200 -12.65 -4.78 -16.59
C LEU A 200 -11.72 -5.57 -17.54
N GLY A 201 -11.77 -6.90 -17.52
CA GLY A 201 -10.92 -7.76 -18.34
C GLY A 201 -9.54 -8.05 -17.76
N PHE A 202 -9.30 -7.75 -16.48
CA PHE A 202 -8.03 -7.96 -15.79
C PHE A 202 -7.95 -9.28 -15.00
N GLY A 203 -8.86 -10.23 -15.28
CA GLY A 203 -8.92 -11.51 -14.58
C GLY A 203 -7.63 -12.34 -14.65
N ARG A 204 -6.79 -12.12 -15.65
CA ARG A 204 -5.47 -12.78 -15.71
C ARG A 204 -4.52 -12.36 -14.58
N TYR A 205 -4.69 -11.15 -14.02
CA TYR A 205 -3.90 -10.65 -12.90
C TYR A 205 -4.56 -10.96 -11.56
N PHE A 206 -5.90 -10.91 -11.50
CA PHE A 206 -6.71 -11.07 -10.30
C PHE A 206 -7.36 -12.45 -10.29
N ALA A 207 -6.60 -13.46 -9.84
CA ALA A 207 -7.08 -14.82 -9.77
C ALA A 207 -8.04 -15.00 -8.57
N GLN A 208 -9.24 -15.53 -8.83
CA GLN A 208 -10.22 -15.86 -7.78
C GLN A 208 -9.84 -17.18 -7.09
N LYS A 209 -8.71 -17.15 -6.41
CA LYS A 209 -8.13 -18.28 -5.67
C LYS A 209 -7.67 -17.80 -4.30
N GLU A 210 -7.66 -18.70 -3.34
CA GLU A 210 -7.04 -18.44 -2.05
C GLU A 210 -5.52 -18.30 -2.20
N GLY A 211 -4.96 -17.30 -1.52
CA GLY A 211 -3.54 -17.07 -1.36
C GLY A 211 -3.06 -17.56 0.00
N GLY A 212 -1.76 -17.37 0.27
CA GLY A 212 -1.20 -17.60 1.60
C GLY A 212 -1.43 -16.41 2.54
N PHE A 213 -0.90 -16.53 3.75
CA PHE A 213 -0.80 -15.45 4.72
C PHE A 213 0.48 -14.65 4.45
N VAL A 214 0.36 -13.35 4.37
CA VAL A 214 1.48 -12.41 4.22
C VAL A 214 1.49 -11.46 5.40
N THR A 215 2.65 -11.30 6.05
CA THR A 215 2.85 -10.24 7.04
C THR A 215 3.27 -8.97 6.29
N ASP A 216 2.41 -7.95 6.33
CA ASP A 216 2.60 -6.68 5.68
C ASP A 216 1.85 -5.59 6.46
N ASP A 217 1.85 -4.34 5.99
CA ASP A 217 1.19 -3.19 6.61
C ASP A 217 -0.27 -3.46 7.00
N HIS A 218 -1.04 -4.15 6.15
CA HIS A 218 -2.44 -4.48 6.42
C HIS A 218 -2.62 -5.35 7.66
N THR A 219 -1.64 -6.20 7.99
CA THR A 219 -1.65 -7.02 9.21
C THR A 219 -1.79 -6.15 10.45
N PHE A 220 -0.97 -5.11 10.53
CA PHE A 220 -0.95 -4.22 11.68
C PHE A 220 -2.04 -3.16 11.64
N ILE A 221 -2.47 -2.71 10.45
CA ILE A 221 -3.63 -1.85 10.29
C ILE A 221 -4.87 -2.57 10.83
N ASN A 222 -5.09 -3.83 10.46
CA ASN A 222 -6.19 -4.66 10.97
C ASN A 222 -6.08 -4.93 12.47
N LYS A 223 -4.86 -5.15 12.98
CA LYS A 223 -4.61 -5.46 14.40
C LYS A 223 -4.87 -4.27 15.32
N TYR A 224 -4.54 -3.04 14.91
CA TYR A 224 -4.52 -1.89 15.80
C TYR A 224 -5.51 -0.78 15.44
N SER A 225 -6.07 -0.77 14.23
CA SER A 225 -7.08 0.21 13.82
C SER A 225 -8.47 -0.41 13.72
N LYS A 226 -9.47 0.43 13.40
CA LYS A 226 -10.85 -0.01 13.11
C LYS A 226 -11.13 0.00 11.60
N VAL A 227 -10.10 -0.07 10.77
CA VAL A 227 -10.21 -0.02 9.31
C VAL A 227 -9.95 -1.41 8.75
N PRO A 228 -10.99 -2.19 8.40
CA PRO A 228 -10.79 -3.49 7.78
C PRO A 228 -10.07 -3.31 6.44
N THR A 229 -8.86 -3.81 6.31
CA THR A 229 -7.96 -3.53 5.19
C THR A 229 -7.58 -4.82 4.49
N ILE A 230 -7.72 -4.82 3.17
CA ILE A 230 -7.21 -5.88 2.29
C ILE A 230 -5.88 -5.48 1.69
N ASP A 231 -5.14 -6.49 1.24
CA ASP A 231 -3.89 -6.33 0.53
C ASP A 231 -3.98 -6.86 -0.90
N ILE A 232 -3.51 -6.07 -1.86
CA ILE A 232 -3.29 -6.49 -3.24
C ILE A 232 -1.79 -6.69 -3.39
N VAL A 233 -1.37 -7.93 -3.24
CA VAL A 233 0.03 -8.36 -3.26
C VAL A 233 0.18 -9.60 -4.15
N PRO A 234 1.27 -9.75 -4.94
CA PRO A 234 1.48 -10.96 -5.72
C PRO A 234 1.89 -12.10 -4.80
N TYR A 235 1.24 -13.24 -4.96
CA TYR A 235 1.58 -14.47 -4.28
C TYR A 235 1.60 -15.61 -5.28
N TYR A 236 2.72 -16.29 -5.39
CA TYR A 236 2.90 -17.37 -6.35
C TYR A 236 2.67 -18.75 -5.70
N PRO A 237 2.32 -19.79 -6.50
CA PRO A 237 2.05 -21.12 -5.98
C PRO A 237 3.18 -21.72 -5.16
N GLU A 238 4.41 -21.34 -5.44
CA GLU A 238 5.64 -21.77 -4.78
C GLU A 238 5.82 -21.13 -3.40
N GLY A 239 4.97 -20.16 -3.03
CA GLY A 239 5.03 -19.44 -1.76
C GLY A 239 5.95 -18.22 -1.75
N ASP A 240 6.40 -17.79 -2.93
CA ASP A 240 7.20 -16.58 -3.11
C ASP A 240 6.35 -15.41 -3.59
N PHE A 241 6.88 -14.19 -3.45
CA PHE A 241 6.25 -12.96 -3.93
C PHE A 241 6.52 -12.76 -5.43
N PHE A 242 7.60 -12.10 -5.78
CA PHE A 242 8.02 -11.93 -7.16
C PHE A 242 9.52 -12.19 -7.30
N GLU A 243 9.96 -12.51 -8.52
CA GLU A 243 11.31 -13.02 -8.80
C GLU A 243 12.45 -12.15 -8.24
N HIS A 244 12.25 -10.83 -8.15
CA HIS A 244 13.30 -9.89 -7.74
C HIS A 244 13.08 -9.30 -6.33
N TRP A 245 12.17 -9.89 -5.56
CA TRP A 245 11.90 -9.46 -4.18
C TRP A 245 13.18 -9.46 -3.34
N HIS A 246 13.47 -8.31 -2.73
CA HIS A 246 14.65 -8.06 -1.90
C HIS A 246 15.99 -8.35 -2.61
N THR A 247 16.06 -8.07 -3.91
CA THR A 247 17.28 -8.15 -4.70
C THR A 247 17.65 -6.81 -5.34
N VAL A 248 18.91 -6.67 -5.78
CA VAL A 248 19.34 -5.47 -6.52
C VAL A 248 18.64 -5.31 -7.89
N LYS A 249 17.92 -6.34 -8.34
CA LYS A 249 17.16 -6.33 -9.60
C LYS A 249 15.73 -5.82 -9.45
N ASP A 250 15.31 -5.45 -8.24
CA ASP A 250 14.06 -4.72 -8.08
C ASP A 250 14.24 -3.26 -8.51
N ASP A 251 14.34 -3.08 -9.81
CA ASP A 251 14.55 -1.81 -10.50
C ASP A 251 13.48 -1.58 -11.59
N MET A 252 13.65 -0.53 -12.39
CA MET A 252 12.66 -0.16 -13.42
C MET A 252 12.49 -1.22 -14.52
N ASP A 253 13.46 -2.11 -14.73
CA ASP A 253 13.36 -3.18 -15.73
C ASP A 253 12.43 -4.31 -15.26
N ALA A 254 12.19 -4.41 -13.95
CA ALA A 254 11.22 -5.34 -13.37
C ALA A 254 9.75 -4.87 -13.54
N ILE A 255 9.53 -3.59 -13.88
CA ILE A 255 8.19 -2.98 -13.91
C ILE A 255 7.48 -3.22 -15.25
N ASP A 256 6.22 -3.64 -15.18
CA ASP A 256 5.27 -3.73 -16.29
C ASP A 256 4.16 -2.69 -16.14
N LYS A 257 4.06 -1.79 -17.12
CA LYS A 257 3.02 -0.76 -17.15
C LYS A 257 1.61 -1.33 -17.26
N ALA A 258 1.43 -2.50 -17.89
CA ALA A 258 0.12 -3.13 -18.02
C ALA A 258 -0.39 -3.64 -16.66
N THR A 259 0.52 -4.13 -15.80
CA THR A 259 0.19 -4.51 -14.42
C THR A 259 -0.23 -3.29 -13.60
N LEU A 260 0.57 -2.20 -13.62
CA LEU A 260 0.23 -0.94 -12.95
C LEU A 260 -1.13 -0.40 -13.41
N GLN A 261 -1.41 -0.46 -14.73
CA GLN A 261 -2.69 -0.05 -15.30
C GLN A 261 -3.85 -0.91 -14.79
N ALA A 262 -3.69 -2.22 -14.77
CA ALA A 262 -4.73 -3.15 -14.32
C ALA A 262 -5.12 -2.88 -12.86
N VAL A 263 -4.12 -2.70 -11.98
CA VAL A 263 -4.37 -2.39 -10.56
C VAL A 263 -4.98 -1.00 -10.41
N GLY A 264 -4.41 0.02 -11.04
CA GLY A 264 -4.91 1.40 -10.94
C GLY A 264 -6.34 1.55 -11.43
N GLN A 265 -6.68 0.97 -12.59
CA GLN A 265 -8.05 1.01 -13.13
C GLN A 265 -9.04 0.23 -12.25
N THR A 266 -8.62 -0.90 -11.69
CA THR A 266 -9.46 -1.68 -10.77
C THR A 266 -9.80 -0.88 -9.52
N VAL A 267 -8.79 -0.32 -8.85
CA VAL A 267 -9.01 0.48 -7.63
C VAL A 267 -9.84 1.72 -7.92
N MET A 268 -9.55 2.44 -9.01
CA MET A 268 -10.35 3.59 -9.47
C MET A 268 -11.81 3.20 -9.69
N GLN A 269 -12.08 2.10 -10.39
CA GLN A 269 -13.45 1.66 -10.66
C GLN A 269 -14.19 1.29 -9.36
N VAL A 270 -13.50 0.64 -8.40
CA VAL A 270 -14.07 0.36 -7.06
C VAL A 270 -14.48 1.65 -6.37
N ILE A 271 -13.61 2.68 -6.38
CA ILE A 271 -13.87 3.99 -5.78
C ILE A 271 -15.14 4.63 -6.38
N TYR A 272 -15.24 4.69 -7.71
CA TYR A 272 -16.37 5.36 -8.36
C TYR A 272 -17.67 4.54 -8.31
N ASN A 273 -17.61 3.22 -8.35
CA ASN A 273 -18.79 2.36 -8.16
C ASN A 273 -19.43 2.57 -6.78
N LEU A 274 -18.62 2.79 -5.74
CA LEU A 274 -19.14 3.10 -4.40
C LEU A 274 -19.85 4.45 -4.33
N SER A 275 -19.49 5.41 -5.19
CA SER A 275 -20.18 6.69 -5.31
C SER A 275 -21.53 6.56 -6.01
N LEU A 276 -21.63 5.72 -7.03
CA LEU A 276 -22.87 5.53 -7.82
C LEU A 276 -23.96 4.78 -7.06
N ILE A 277 -23.63 3.89 -6.14
CA ILE A 277 -24.60 3.12 -5.34
C ILE A 277 -25.50 4.05 -4.49
N HIS A 278 -25.03 5.23 -4.11
CA HIS A 278 -25.83 6.20 -3.36
C HIS A 278 -26.82 7.00 -4.20
N ILE A 279 -26.66 7.03 -5.52
CA ILE A 279 -27.59 7.70 -6.43
C ILE A 279 -28.81 6.80 -6.72
N SER A 280 -28.68 5.49 -6.53
CA SER A 280 -29.69 4.48 -6.88
C SER A 280 -30.49 3.91 -5.69
N GLU A 281 -30.19 4.26 -4.45
CA GLU A 281 -31.07 3.94 -3.32
C GLU A 281 -32.16 5.03 -3.21
N PRO A 282 -33.43 4.75 -3.61
CA PRO A 282 -34.50 5.64 -3.31
C PRO A 282 -34.61 5.76 -1.78
N THR A 283 -34.69 6.98 -1.29
CA THR A 283 -35.01 7.29 0.10
C THR A 283 -36.25 6.47 0.51
N ARG A 284 -36.07 5.49 1.35
CA ARG A 284 -37.14 4.64 1.92
C ARG A 284 -37.94 5.43 2.97
N GLN A 285 -38.32 6.68 2.65
CA GLN A 285 -39.04 7.58 3.54
C GLN A 285 -40.29 8.21 2.92
N GLU A 286 -40.79 7.67 1.80
CA GLU A 286 -42.12 8.07 1.31
C GLU A 286 -42.93 6.80 0.99
N ALA A 287 -43.32 6.08 2.01
CA ALA A 287 -44.43 5.13 1.99
C ALA A 287 -44.87 4.81 3.42
N ILE A 288 -45.51 5.76 4.07
CA ILE A 288 -46.54 5.55 5.12
C ILE A 288 -47.64 6.53 4.87
#